data_b08cdc36ada699915be0c4cf9a9f0560
#
_entry.id   b08cdc36ada699915be0c4cf9a9f0560
#
_cell.length_a   1.000
_cell.length_b   1.000
_cell.length_c   1.000
_cell.angle_alpha   90.00
_cell.angle_beta   90.00
_cell.angle_gamma   90.00
#
_symmetry.space_group_name_H-M   'P 1'
#
loop_
_entity.id
_entity.type
_entity.pdbx_description
1 polymer ?
#
loop_
_entity_poly.entity_id
_entity_poly.type
_entity_poly.pdbx_seq_one_letter_code
_entity_poly.pdbx_strand_id
1 'polypeptide(L)'
;MLSVQNLEVVYQDVILVLRGVSFEIPKGKIVSLLGSNGSGKTTVIRSITGLLDIQNGDITKGTISVDGEDITNEKPSKIVEKGIAQVLEGRRIFAELSVLENLRLGGHTSSKDIPQNIDRVLDLFPILKDRSKGEAGYLSGGEQQMLAIGR
;
A
#
# COMPACT_ATOMS: atom_id res chain seq x y z
N MET A 1 0.82 -15.63 0.59
CA MET A 1 1.87 -15.48 -0.45
C MET A 1 1.31 -14.65 -1.58
N LEU A 2 2.01 -13.61 -2.05
CA LEU A 2 1.64 -12.87 -3.26
C LEU A 2 2.43 -13.45 -4.44
N SER A 3 1.75 -13.72 -5.56
CA SER A 3 2.37 -14.16 -6.81
C SER A 3 1.94 -13.26 -7.96
N VAL A 4 2.90 -12.83 -8.75
CA VAL A 4 2.70 -12.06 -9.99
C VAL A 4 3.31 -12.86 -11.12
N GLN A 5 2.52 -13.14 -12.17
CA GLN A 5 2.97 -13.98 -13.28
C GLN A 5 2.71 -13.30 -14.61
N ASN A 6 3.77 -13.15 -15.40
CA ASN A 6 3.76 -12.63 -16.77
C ASN A 6 2.98 -11.30 -16.92
N LEU A 7 3.12 -10.39 -15.95
CA LEU A 7 2.35 -9.15 -15.89
C LEU A 7 2.75 -8.18 -17.00
N GLU A 8 1.82 -7.84 -17.89
CA GLU A 8 1.93 -6.78 -18.87
C GLU A 8 0.96 -5.66 -18.55
N VAL A 9 1.44 -4.41 -18.58
CA VAL A 9 0.62 -3.22 -18.33
C VAL A 9 0.84 -2.19 -19.42
N VAL A 10 -0.27 -1.68 -19.94
CA VAL A 10 -0.32 -0.62 -20.93
C VAL A 10 -1.02 0.60 -20.36
N TYR A 11 -0.51 1.78 -20.61
CA TYR A 11 -1.16 3.06 -20.29
C TYR A 11 -1.70 3.71 -21.57
N GLN A 12 -2.90 4.28 -21.47
CA GLN A 12 -3.57 4.98 -22.58
C GLN A 12 -3.65 4.13 -23.86
N ASP A 13 -3.82 2.82 -23.71
CA ASP A 13 -3.89 1.83 -24.82
C ASP A 13 -2.65 1.75 -25.73
N VAL A 14 -1.60 2.52 -25.44
CA VAL A 14 -0.44 2.67 -26.34
C VAL A 14 0.89 2.41 -25.66
N ILE A 15 1.07 2.84 -24.40
CA ILE A 15 2.37 2.84 -23.75
C ILE A 15 2.55 1.55 -22.94
N LEU A 16 3.27 0.57 -23.52
CA LEU A 16 3.62 -0.67 -22.82
C LEU A 16 4.74 -0.41 -21.80
N VAL A 17 4.39 -0.45 -20.51
CA VAL A 17 5.30 -0.16 -19.40
C VAL A 17 5.85 -1.43 -18.76
N LEU A 18 5.01 -2.44 -18.51
CA LEU A 18 5.47 -3.74 -18.02
C LEU A 18 5.38 -4.79 -19.14
N ARG A 19 6.44 -5.60 -19.26
CA ARG A 19 6.63 -6.56 -20.34
C ARG A 19 6.86 -7.96 -19.83
N GLY A 20 5.85 -8.56 -19.17
CA GLY A 20 5.93 -9.94 -18.69
C GLY A 20 6.69 -10.08 -17.37
N VAL A 21 6.42 -9.20 -16.40
CA VAL A 21 7.05 -9.22 -15.08
C VAL A 21 6.50 -10.39 -14.25
N SER A 22 7.40 -11.18 -13.65
CA SER A 22 7.02 -12.31 -12.77
C SER A 22 7.87 -12.31 -11.51
N PHE A 23 7.25 -12.47 -10.35
CA PHE A 23 7.90 -12.64 -9.05
C PHE A 23 6.94 -13.16 -7.99
N GLU A 24 7.49 -13.59 -6.87
CA GLU A 24 6.72 -14.04 -5.71
C GLU A 24 7.20 -13.34 -4.43
N ILE A 25 6.26 -13.09 -3.53
CA ILE A 25 6.54 -12.63 -2.17
C ILE A 25 6.06 -13.72 -1.21
N PRO A 26 6.99 -14.54 -0.67
CA PRO A 26 6.62 -15.57 0.29
C PRO A 26 6.06 -14.97 1.59
N LYS A 27 5.18 -15.72 2.26
CA LYS A 27 4.60 -15.28 3.54
C LYS A 27 5.68 -14.98 4.58
N GLY A 28 5.57 -13.84 5.26
CA GLY A 28 6.50 -13.42 6.30
C GLY A 28 7.87 -12.96 5.81
N LYS A 29 8.04 -12.72 4.50
CA LYS A 29 9.28 -12.21 3.92
C LYS A 29 9.14 -10.76 3.48
N ILE A 30 10.27 -10.06 3.50
CA ILE A 30 10.43 -8.72 2.91
C ILE A 30 11.11 -8.89 1.57
N VAL A 31 10.52 -8.34 0.52
CA VAL A 31 11.07 -8.34 -0.84
C VAL A 31 11.26 -6.90 -1.30
N SER A 32 12.44 -6.60 -1.84
CA SER A 32 12.76 -5.28 -2.39
C SER A 32 12.61 -5.30 -3.91
N LEU A 33 11.84 -4.36 -4.45
CA LEU A 33 11.73 -4.12 -5.89
C LEU A 33 12.69 -2.99 -6.27
N LEU A 34 13.77 -3.34 -6.97
CA LEU A 34 14.84 -2.42 -7.37
C LEU A 34 14.75 -2.06 -8.85
N GLY A 35 15.17 -0.86 -9.19
CA GLY A 35 15.24 -0.38 -10.58
C GLY A 35 15.42 1.14 -10.64
N SER A 36 15.83 1.65 -11.79
CA SER A 36 15.96 3.09 -12.06
C SER A 36 14.60 3.80 -12.05
N ASN A 37 14.61 5.13 -12.03
CA ASN A 37 13.37 5.91 -12.23
C ASN A 37 12.80 5.60 -13.61
N GLY A 38 11.48 5.40 -13.68
CA GLY A 38 10.81 5.02 -14.93
C GLY A 38 10.85 3.51 -15.25
N SER A 39 11.47 2.65 -14.44
CA SER A 39 11.52 1.20 -14.70
C SER A 39 10.21 0.43 -14.45
N GLY A 40 9.13 1.12 -14.09
CA GLY A 40 7.82 0.48 -13.85
C GLY A 40 7.54 0.03 -12.42
N LYS A 41 8.40 0.34 -11.42
CA LYS A 41 8.18 -0.06 -10.00
C LYS A 41 6.81 0.38 -9.47
N THR A 42 6.47 1.64 -9.67
CA THR A 42 5.17 2.19 -9.25
C THR A 42 4.02 1.52 -9.98
N THR A 43 4.21 1.18 -11.26
CA THR A 43 3.22 0.44 -12.06
C THR A 43 2.98 -0.95 -11.50
N VAL A 44 4.03 -1.71 -11.12
CA VAL A 44 3.89 -3.01 -10.46
C VAL A 44 3.08 -2.88 -9.16
N ILE A 45 3.41 -1.91 -8.30
CA ILE A 45 2.69 -1.71 -7.04
C ILE A 45 1.22 -1.34 -7.30
N ARG A 46 0.94 -0.44 -8.26
CA ARG A 46 -0.43 -0.07 -8.63
C ARG A 46 -1.23 -1.24 -9.20
N SER A 47 -0.59 -2.12 -9.98
CA SER A 47 -1.25 -3.34 -10.48
C SER A 47 -1.70 -4.23 -9.32
N ILE A 48 -0.84 -4.44 -8.31
CA ILE A 48 -1.14 -5.25 -7.14
C ILE A 48 -2.26 -4.64 -6.28
N THR A 49 -2.33 -3.31 -6.22
CA THR A 49 -3.29 -2.59 -5.36
C THR A 49 -4.55 -2.11 -6.08
N GLY A 50 -4.71 -2.44 -7.37
CA GLY A 50 -5.88 -2.07 -8.18
C GLY A 50 -5.97 -0.58 -8.49
N LEU A 51 -4.85 0.14 -8.50
CA LEU A 51 -4.81 1.60 -8.68
C LEU A 51 -4.31 2.04 -10.07
N LEU A 52 -4.33 1.16 -11.06
CA LEU A 52 -3.91 1.49 -12.43
C LEU A 52 -4.86 2.48 -13.11
N ASP A 53 -6.17 2.32 -12.90
CA ASP A 53 -7.22 3.15 -13.53
C ASP A 53 -7.04 4.65 -13.26
N ILE A 54 -6.42 5.03 -12.13
CA ILE A 54 -6.16 6.44 -11.77
C ILE A 54 -5.36 7.16 -12.87
N GLN A 55 -4.59 6.42 -13.67
CA GLN A 55 -3.76 6.96 -14.76
C GLN A 55 -4.07 6.32 -16.11
N ASN A 56 -5.25 5.74 -16.29
CA ASN A 56 -5.67 5.02 -17.50
C ASN A 56 -4.68 3.89 -17.87
N GLY A 57 -4.36 3.05 -16.87
CA GLY A 57 -3.51 1.88 -17.04
C GLY A 57 -4.32 0.59 -16.95
N ASP A 58 -4.01 -0.38 -17.79
CA ASP A 58 -4.69 -1.67 -17.87
C ASP A 58 -3.71 -2.84 -17.83
N ILE A 59 -4.11 -3.91 -17.14
CA ILE A 59 -3.42 -5.20 -17.22
C ILE A 59 -3.88 -5.90 -18.49
N THR A 60 -3.00 -6.03 -19.48
CA THR A 60 -3.30 -6.67 -20.76
C THR A 60 -2.98 -8.17 -20.76
N LYS A 61 -2.03 -8.60 -19.93
CA LYS A 61 -1.67 -10.01 -19.72
C LYS A 61 -1.16 -10.27 -18.32
N GLY A 62 -1.19 -11.53 -17.94
CA GLY A 62 -0.68 -12.02 -16.67
C GLY A 62 -1.73 -12.08 -15.58
N THR A 63 -1.32 -12.56 -14.42
CA THR A 63 -2.18 -12.74 -13.26
C THR A 63 -1.49 -12.28 -11.98
N ILE A 64 -2.28 -11.81 -11.05
CA ILE A 64 -1.85 -11.45 -9.69
C ILE A 64 -2.72 -12.24 -8.72
N SER A 65 -2.10 -12.98 -7.81
CA SER A 65 -2.84 -13.77 -6.81
C SER A 65 -2.28 -13.59 -5.40
N VAL A 66 -3.17 -13.67 -4.41
CA VAL A 66 -2.84 -13.65 -2.98
C VAL A 66 -3.40 -14.90 -2.33
N ASP A 67 -2.52 -15.66 -1.69
CA ASP A 67 -2.85 -16.94 -1.06
C ASP A 67 -3.64 -17.91 -1.98
N GLY A 68 -3.37 -17.84 -3.30
CA GLY A 68 -4.02 -18.63 -4.33
C GLY A 68 -5.30 -18.04 -4.91
N GLU A 69 -5.83 -16.97 -4.35
CA GLU A 69 -6.95 -16.22 -4.92
C GLU A 69 -6.48 -15.21 -5.96
N ASP A 70 -7.11 -15.22 -7.13
CA ASP A 70 -6.87 -14.22 -8.17
C ASP A 70 -7.43 -12.85 -7.74
N ILE A 71 -6.58 -11.82 -7.85
CA ILE A 71 -6.92 -10.42 -7.59
C ILE A 71 -6.68 -9.54 -8.80
N THR A 72 -6.41 -10.13 -9.96
CA THR A 72 -6.19 -9.41 -11.22
C THR A 72 -7.43 -8.58 -11.54
N ASN A 73 -7.25 -7.27 -11.73
CA ASN A 73 -8.35 -6.31 -11.99
C ASN A 73 -9.43 -6.24 -10.87
N GLU A 74 -9.12 -6.68 -9.66
CA GLU A 74 -10.03 -6.55 -8.51
C GLU A 74 -10.05 -5.08 -8.03
N LYS A 75 -11.18 -4.66 -7.46
CA LYS A 75 -11.33 -3.31 -6.92
C LYS A 75 -10.40 -3.06 -5.73
N PRO A 76 -9.81 -1.85 -5.57
CA PRO A 76 -8.90 -1.54 -4.46
C PRO A 76 -9.48 -1.86 -3.08
N SER A 77 -10.78 -1.59 -2.86
CA SER A 77 -11.44 -1.91 -1.59
C SER A 77 -11.41 -3.41 -1.26
N LYS A 78 -11.61 -4.26 -2.28
CA LYS A 78 -11.56 -5.71 -2.11
C LYS A 78 -10.14 -6.23 -1.86
N ILE A 79 -9.16 -5.61 -2.51
CA ILE A 79 -7.74 -5.91 -2.30
C ILE A 79 -7.32 -5.59 -0.85
N VAL A 80 -7.80 -4.45 -0.30
CA VAL A 80 -7.57 -4.08 1.10
C VAL A 80 -8.25 -5.07 2.05
N GLU A 81 -9.46 -5.53 1.78
CA GLU A 81 -10.15 -6.56 2.56
C GLU A 81 -9.38 -7.89 2.61
N LYS A 82 -8.58 -8.19 1.56
CA LYS A 82 -7.67 -9.35 1.50
C LYS A 82 -6.33 -9.13 2.21
N GLY A 83 -6.13 -7.98 2.86
CA GLY A 83 -4.97 -7.67 3.69
C GLY A 83 -3.80 -7.03 2.93
N ILE A 84 -3.99 -6.53 1.71
CA ILE A 84 -2.98 -5.75 1.00
C ILE A 84 -3.23 -4.27 1.23
N ALA A 85 -2.27 -3.57 1.82
CA ALA A 85 -2.30 -2.12 1.98
C ALA A 85 -1.09 -1.49 1.29
N GLN A 86 -1.26 -0.27 0.80
CA GLN A 86 -0.20 0.52 0.18
C GLN A 86 0.00 1.83 0.93
N VAL A 87 1.23 2.14 1.29
CA VAL A 87 1.63 3.48 1.70
C VAL A 87 1.99 4.28 0.45
N LEU A 88 1.15 5.28 0.14
CA LEU A 88 1.30 6.11 -1.06
C LEU A 88 2.44 7.11 -0.91
N GLU A 89 3.02 7.53 -2.04
CA GLU A 89 3.95 8.66 -2.09
C GLU A 89 3.27 9.93 -1.55
N GLY A 90 4.06 10.79 -0.88
CA GLY A 90 3.54 11.98 -0.23
C GLY A 90 2.85 11.71 1.11
N ARG A 91 3.04 10.51 1.68
CA ARG A 91 2.60 10.08 3.02
C ARG A 91 1.08 10.07 3.22
N ARG A 92 0.33 11.00 2.62
CA ARG A 92 -1.15 11.09 2.60
C ARG A 92 -1.80 11.00 3.99
N ILE A 93 -1.15 11.57 5.01
CA ILE A 93 -1.74 11.73 6.34
C ILE A 93 -2.72 12.90 6.38
N PHE A 94 -3.62 12.92 7.35
CA PHE A 94 -4.48 14.06 7.65
C PHE A 94 -3.72 14.98 8.61
N ALA A 95 -3.15 16.06 8.09
CA ALA A 95 -2.22 16.93 8.81
C ALA A 95 -2.89 17.65 10.00
N GLU A 96 -4.16 18.01 9.86
CA GLU A 96 -4.96 18.73 10.86
C GLU A 96 -5.50 17.83 11.98
N LEU A 97 -5.44 16.52 11.79
CA LEU A 97 -5.84 15.54 12.80
C LEU A 97 -4.65 15.14 13.66
N SER A 98 -4.92 14.78 14.91
CA SER A 98 -3.91 14.18 15.78
C SER A 98 -3.38 12.86 15.23
N VAL A 99 -2.21 12.44 15.73
CA VAL A 99 -1.65 11.12 15.41
C VAL A 99 -2.65 10.00 15.71
N LEU A 100 -3.30 10.07 16.87
CA LEU A 100 -4.26 9.04 17.29
C LEU A 100 -5.50 9.00 16.40
N GLU A 101 -6.01 10.14 15.96
CA GLU A 101 -7.14 10.21 15.03
C GLU A 101 -6.78 9.65 13.66
N ASN A 102 -5.59 9.96 13.15
CA ASN A 102 -5.07 9.34 11.93
C ASN A 102 -5.05 7.80 12.02
N LEU A 103 -4.53 7.25 13.11
CA LEU A 103 -4.50 5.79 13.33
C LEU A 103 -5.91 5.19 13.42
N ARG A 104 -6.84 5.85 14.12
CA ARG A 104 -8.24 5.40 14.20
C ARG A 104 -8.93 5.33 12.83
N LEU A 105 -8.69 6.34 11.98
CA LEU A 105 -9.24 6.37 10.63
C LEU A 105 -8.72 5.22 9.76
N GLY A 106 -7.45 4.82 9.94
CA GLY A 106 -6.88 3.66 9.24
C GLY A 106 -7.59 2.35 9.54
N GLY A 107 -8.13 2.20 10.75
CA GLY A 107 -8.81 0.98 11.20
C GLY A 107 -10.28 0.83 10.75
N HIS A 108 -10.79 1.68 9.85
CA HIS A 108 -12.23 1.71 9.50
C HIS A 108 -12.76 0.39 8.91
N THR A 109 -11.90 -0.43 8.31
CA THR A 109 -12.27 -1.74 7.77
C THR A 109 -12.39 -2.84 8.82
N SER A 110 -11.82 -2.64 10.03
CA SER A 110 -11.80 -3.63 11.13
C SER A 110 -12.01 -2.96 12.48
N SER A 111 -13.21 -2.42 12.71
CA SER A 111 -13.52 -1.59 13.87
C SER A 111 -13.33 -2.28 15.23
N LYS A 112 -13.44 -3.62 15.30
CA LYS A 112 -13.35 -4.38 16.54
C LYS A 112 -11.94 -4.39 17.16
N ASP A 113 -10.91 -4.32 16.32
CA ASP A 113 -9.52 -4.49 16.73
C ASP A 113 -8.73 -3.19 16.77
N ILE A 114 -9.40 -2.04 16.52
CA ILE A 114 -8.74 -0.73 16.45
C ILE A 114 -7.87 -0.44 17.68
N PRO A 115 -8.34 -0.57 18.94
CA PRO A 115 -7.50 -0.26 20.10
C PRO A 115 -6.23 -1.10 20.15
N GLN A 116 -6.36 -2.42 19.96
CA GLN A 116 -5.24 -3.34 19.97
C GLN A 116 -4.22 -3.05 18.85
N ASN A 117 -4.71 -2.74 17.66
CA ASN A 117 -3.86 -2.40 16.51
C ASN A 117 -3.14 -1.08 16.72
N ILE A 118 -3.80 -0.08 17.33
CA ILE A 118 -3.15 1.18 17.72
C ILE A 118 -2.04 0.92 18.73
N ASP A 119 -2.26 0.12 19.77
CA ASP A 119 -1.23 -0.21 20.74
C ASP A 119 -0.01 -0.86 20.06
N ARG A 120 -0.24 -1.81 19.14
CA ARG A 120 0.85 -2.44 18.36
C ARG A 120 1.64 -1.43 17.52
N VAL A 121 0.95 -0.46 16.89
CA VAL A 121 1.63 0.59 16.12
C VAL A 121 2.44 1.50 17.02
N LEU A 122 1.91 1.88 18.18
CA LEU A 122 2.61 2.73 19.15
C LEU A 122 3.80 2.02 19.81
N ASP A 123 3.72 0.70 19.97
CA ASP A 123 4.87 -0.11 20.42
C ASP A 123 5.94 -0.24 19.33
N LEU A 124 5.54 -0.35 18.06
CA LEU A 124 6.47 -0.39 16.91
C LEU A 124 7.14 0.96 16.66
N PHE A 125 6.40 2.05 16.88
CA PHE A 125 6.86 3.43 16.67
C PHE A 125 6.68 4.28 17.94
N PRO A 126 7.52 4.12 18.99
CA PRO A 126 7.34 4.79 20.28
C PRO A 126 7.22 6.32 20.20
N ILE A 127 7.90 6.95 19.24
CA ILE A 127 7.82 8.39 19.01
C ILE A 127 6.39 8.87 18.71
N LEU A 128 5.58 8.04 18.06
CA LEU A 128 4.17 8.35 17.79
C LEU A 128 3.32 8.31 19.08
N LYS A 129 3.73 7.52 20.07
CA LYS A 129 3.09 7.47 21.38
C LYS A 129 3.27 8.80 22.12
N ASP A 130 4.49 9.32 22.13
CA ASP A 130 4.82 10.59 22.76
C ASP A 130 4.10 11.78 22.12
N ARG A 131 3.83 11.68 20.81
CA ARG A 131 3.16 12.68 19.99
C ARG A 131 1.68 12.39 19.73
N SER A 132 1.09 11.38 20.40
CA SER A 132 -0.21 10.80 20.06
C SER A 132 -1.37 11.80 20.00
N LYS A 133 -1.34 12.85 20.85
CA LYS A 133 -2.35 13.90 20.92
C LYS A 133 -2.03 15.14 20.06
N GLY A 134 -0.83 15.23 19.52
CA GLY A 134 -0.39 16.34 18.67
C GLY A 134 -0.91 16.19 17.24
N GLU A 135 -1.08 17.32 16.55
CA GLU A 135 -1.43 17.34 15.13
C GLU A 135 -0.33 16.70 14.30
N ALA A 136 -0.74 15.83 13.36
CA ALA A 136 0.19 15.07 12.53
C ALA A 136 1.02 15.95 11.57
N GLY A 137 0.53 17.14 11.25
CA GLY A 137 1.24 18.10 10.41
C GLY A 137 2.56 18.59 11.00
N TYR A 138 2.69 18.62 12.33
CA TYR A 138 3.92 19.03 13.03
C TYR A 138 4.96 17.92 13.22
N LEU A 139 4.64 16.71 12.78
CA LEU A 139 5.61 15.61 12.77
C LEU A 139 6.71 15.86 11.73
N SER A 140 7.93 15.42 12.05
CA SER A 140 9.00 15.36 11.07
C SER A 140 8.66 14.44 9.90
N GLY A 141 9.38 14.58 8.79
CA GLY A 141 9.12 13.76 7.60
C GLY A 141 9.21 12.24 7.85
N GLY A 142 10.13 11.81 8.72
CA GLY A 142 10.27 10.41 9.13
C GLY A 142 9.09 9.95 10.00
N GLU A 143 8.68 10.76 10.98
CA GLU A 143 7.54 10.47 11.86
C GLU A 143 6.21 10.41 11.08
N GLN A 144 6.02 11.32 10.09
CA GLN A 144 4.88 11.25 9.17
C GLN A 144 4.86 9.96 8.35
N GLN A 145 6.04 9.47 7.94
CA GLN A 145 6.14 8.19 7.23
C GLN A 145 5.79 7.00 8.15
N MET A 146 6.25 7.02 9.41
CA MET A 146 5.87 6.02 10.42
C MET A 146 4.36 6.02 10.64
N LEU A 147 3.74 7.21 10.75
CA LEU A 147 2.30 7.36 10.89
C LEU A 147 1.55 6.81 9.66
N ALA A 148 2.03 7.11 8.45
CA ALA A 148 1.44 6.60 7.22
C ALA A 148 1.51 5.06 7.11
N ILE A 149 2.58 4.45 7.64
CA ILE A 149 2.73 2.98 7.70
C ILE A 149 1.81 2.38 8.76
N GLY A 150 1.67 3.04 9.91
CA GLY A 150 0.84 2.55 11.02
C GLY A 150 -0.67 2.69 10.77
N ARG A 151 -1.06 3.62 9.92
CA ARG A 151 -2.45 3.87 9.55
C ARG A 151 -2.97 2.87 8.53
#